data_320932fac9616aa772a30cc7f559920e
#
_entry.id   320932fac9616aa772a30cc7f559920e
#
_cell.length_a   1.000
_cell.length_b   1.000
_cell.length_c   1.000
_cell.angle_alpha   90.00
_cell.angle_beta   90.00
_cell.angle_gamma   90.00
#
_symmetry.space_group_name_H-M   'P 1'
#
loop_
_entity.id
_entity.type
_entity.pdbx_description
1 polymer ?
#
loop_
_entity_poly.entity_id
_entity_poly.type
_entity_poly.pdbx_seq_one_letter_code
_entity_poly.pdbx_strand_id
1 'polypeptide(L)'
;MKFERHSPSSLNLFCASREMFVLEKILGRRQPVGAPAHRGTAVEDGVTTGLMNPDASIESCVDVALKKYDTITALSGDKRREDYRSTIPDMVRMALEELRPYGIPSHTQQFVSWKPEGLAYPIVGYLDYRWEQHGTLVDLKTTEKLPSSIKVPHARQVALYASMTGDNIDARLTYTTPKKRATYQLENVREHLKALHQIALRCEAFLAQSDDPEYFIRTTAPDFESFYWGGPARQIGFEVWGF
;
A
#
# COMPACT_ATOMS: atom_id res chain seq x y z
N MET A 1 -1.92 -12.57 -22.24
CA MET A 1 -2.07 -11.85 -20.94
C MET A 1 -1.78 -10.37 -21.15
N LYS A 2 -2.62 -9.43 -20.67
CA LYS A 2 -2.43 -7.99 -20.89
C LYS A 2 -1.95 -7.36 -19.59
N PHE A 3 -0.63 -7.20 -19.46
CA PHE A 3 -0.01 -6.49 -18.34
C PHE A 3 0.29 -5.06 -18.81
N GLU A 4 -0.07 -4.03 -18.04
CA GLU A 4 0.05 -2.63 -18.49
C GLU A 4 0.97 -1.79 -17.61
N ARG A 5 1.11 -2.17 -16.34
CA ARG A 5 1.87 -1.42 -15.34
C ARG A 5 2.22 -2.25 -14.11
N HIS A 6 3.28 -1.87 -13.43
CA HIS A 6 3.61 -2.33 -12.09
C HIS A 6 3.13 -1.34 -11.02
N SER A 7 3.08 -1.79 -9.78
CA SER A 7 3.00 -0.92 -8.59
C SER A 7 4.00 -1.43 -7.55
N PRO A 8 4.48 -0.60 -6.62
CA PRO A 8 5.33 -1.08 -5.52
C PRO A 8 4.69 -2.23 -4.75
N SER A 9 3.37 -2.21 -4.52
CA SER A 9 2.65 -3.28 -3.84
C SER A 9 2.66 -4.59 -4.64
N SER A 10 2.44 -4.55 -5.97
CA SER A 10 2.49 -5.76 -6.80
C SER A 10 3.89 -6.34 -6.89
N LEU A 11 4.93 -5.49 -6.96
CA LEU A 11 6.33 -5.93 -6.97
C LEU A 11 6.76 -6.51 -5.60
N ASN A 12 6.29 -5.92 -4.51
CA ASN A 12 6.51 -6.47 -3.17
C ASN A 12 5.80 -7.83 -3.01
N LEU A 13 4.59 -7.99 -3.56
CA LEU A 13 3.89 -9.27 -3.57
C LEU A 13 4.67 -10.33 -4.38
N PHE A 14 5.20 -9.97 -5.55
CA PHE A 14 6.05 -10.85 -6.36
C PHE A 14 7.28 -11.35 -5.59
N CYS A 15 7.88 -10.48 -4.77
CA CYS A 15 9.01 -10.87 -3.91
C CYS A 15 8.60 -11.78 -2.75
N ALA A 16 7.43 -11.54 -2.17
CA ALA A 16 6.99 -12.19 -0.95
C ALA A 16 6.31 -13.54 -1.22
N SER A 17 5.54 -13.65 -2.31
CA SER A 17 4.91 -14.89 -2.78
C SER A 17 4.63 -14.78 -4.26
N ARG A 18 5.40 -15.51 -5.07
CA ARG A 18 5.18 -15.59 -6.53
C ARG A 18 3.85 -16.21 -6.86
N GLU A 19 3.44 -17.22 -6.10
CA GLU A 19 2.22 -17.96 -6.29
C GLU A 19 1.00 -17.05 -6.06
N MET A 20 1.03 -16.23 -5.01
CA MET A 20 -0.01 -15.23 -4.78
C MET A 20 0.01 -14.14 -5.86
N PHE A 21 1.18 -13.75 -6.35
CA PHE A 21 1.28 -12.85 -7.50
C PHE A 21 0.67 -13.49 -8.77
N VAL A 22 0.95 -14.78 -9.03
CA VAL A 22 0.31 -15.52 -10.12
C VAL A 22 -1.21 -15.52 -9.96
N LEU A 23 -1.70 -15.87 -8.78
CA LEU A 23 -3.13 -15.90 -8.49
C LEU A 23 -3.82 -14.55 -8.76
N GLU A 24 -3.26 -13.47 -8.21
CA GLU A 24 -3.90 -12.16 -8.26
C GLU A 24 -3.67 -11.38 -9.55
N LYS A 25 -2.45 -11.48 -10.12
CA LYS A 25 -2.04 -10.60 -11.24
C LYS A 25 -2.07 -11.30 -12.59
N ILE A 26 -1.81 -12.60 -12.64
CA ILE A 26 -1.85 -13.38 -13.87
C ILE A 26 -3.24 -13.99 -14.10
N LEU A 27 -3.78 -14.65 -13.07
CA LEU A 27 -5.10 -15.30 -13.16
C LEU A 27 -6.27 -14.35 -12.87
N GLY A 28 -6.00 -13.14 -12.37
CA GLY A 28 -7.04 -12.16 -12.03
C GLY A 28 -7.92 -12.54 -10.85
N ARG A 29 -7.58 -13.61 -10.12
CA ARG A 29 -8.34 -14.10 -8.96
C ARG A 29 -7.91 -13.34 -7.69
N ARG A 30 -8.33 -12.08 -7.60
CA ARG A 30 -8.02 -11.22 -6.45
C ARG A 30 -8.79 -11.67 -5.23
N GLN A 31 -8.09 -11.68 -4.09
CA GLN A 31 -8.73 -11.88 -2.81
C GLN A 31 -9.59 -10.67 -2.44
N PRO A 32 -10.70 -10.87 -1.72
CA PRO A 32 -11.44 -9.77 -1.13
C PRO A 32 -10.51 -8.93 -0.25
N VAL A 33 -10.65 -7.61 -0.35
CA VAL A 33 -9.90 -6.68 0.50
C VAL A 33 -10.36 -6.88 1.94
N GLY A 34 -9.43 -7.18 2.84
CA GLY A 34 -9.77 -7.41 4.26
C GLY A 34 -9.99 -6.11 5.04
N ALA A 35 -10.65 -6.23 6.18
CA ALA A 35 -10.97 -5.13 7.08
C ALA A 35 -9.75 -4.25 7.46
N PRO A 36 -8.52 -4.78 7.65
CA PRO A 36 -7.35 -3.94 7.90
C PRO A 36 -7.02 -2.95 6.79
N ALA A 37 -7.13 -3.38 5.52
CA ALA A 37 -6.86 -2.52 4.38
C ALA A 37 -7.96 -1.48 4.19
N HIS A 38 -9.22 -1.87 4.36
CA HIS A 38 -10.35 -0.93 4.38
C HIS A 38 -10.21 0.12 5.49
N ARG A 39 -9.74 -0.27 6.68
CA ARG A 39 -9.42 0.67 7.76
C ARG A 39 -8.38 1.70 7.30
N GLY A 40 -7.31 1.25 6.63
CA GLY A 40 -6.29 2.14 6.09
C GLY A 40 -6.88 3.21 5.17
N THR A 41 -7.67 2.78 4.19
CA THR A 41 -8.36 3.69 3.25
C THR A 41 -9.29 4.66 3.97
N ALA A 42 -10.03 4.20 4.97
CA ALA A 42 -10.97 5.04 5.71
C ALA A 42 -10.24 6.08 6.59
N VAL A 43 -9.19 5.68 7.29
CA VAL A 43 -8.36 6.59 8.10
C VAL A 43 -7.74 7.67 7.22
N GLU A 44 -7.21 7.29 6.06
CA GLU A 44 -6.64 8.22 5.10
C GLU A 44 -7.67 9.26 4.61
N ASP A 45 -8.92 8.84 4.32
CA ASP A 45 -10.02 9.73 3.90
C ASP A 45 -10.34 10.78 4.98
N GLY A 46 -10.45 10.35 6.25
CA GLY A 46 -10.66 11.26 7.38
C GLY A 46 -9.47 12.20 7.63
N VAL A 47 -8.25 11.70 7.51
CA VAL A 47 -7.02 12.50 7.67
C VAL A 47 -6.90 13.52 6.55
N THR A 48 -7.14 13.12 5.30
CA THR A 48 -7.16 14.03 4.15
C THR A 48 -8.17 15.16 4.35
N THR A 49 -9.38 14.83 4.82
CA THR A 49 -10.41 15.82 5.14
C THR A 49 -9.91 16.83 6.17
N GLY A 50 -9.26 16.36 7.24
CA GLY A 50 -8.77 17.24 8.30
C GLY A 50 -7.51 18.04 7.97
N LEU A 51 -6.70 17.59 7.00
CA LEU A 51 -5.56 18.34 6.49
C LEU A 51 -5.97 19.41 5.49
N MET A 52 -6.94 19.10 4.62
CA MET A 52 -7.45 20.04 3.62
C MET A 52 -8.38 21.10 4.23
N ASN A 53 -8.94 20.83 5.41
CA ASN A 53 -9.82 21.75 6.15
C ASN A 53 -9.30 21.91 7.59
N PRO A 54 -8.33 22.81 7.84
CA PRO A 54 -7.70 22.96 9.16
C PRO A 54 -8.67 23.23 10.30
N ASP A 55 -9.78 23.93 10.01
CA ASP A 55 -10.83 24.28 10.98
C ASP A 55 -11.79 23.11 11.27
N ALA A 56 -11.74 22.02 10.51
CA ALA A 56 -12.55 20.85 10.78
C ALA A 56 -12.19 20.23 12.14
N SER A 57 -13.22 19.94 12.96
CA SER A 57 -13.02 19.23 14.21
C SER A 57 -12.50 17.80 13.96
N ILE A 58 -11.77 17.24 14.93
CA ILE A 58 -11.30 15.85 14.83
C ILE A 58 -12.50 14.90 14.71
N GLU A 59 -13.58 15.19 15.42
CA GLU A 59 -14.82 14.40 15.41
C GLU A 59 -15.43 14.37 14.00
N SER A 60 -15.48 15.49 13.30
CA SER A 60 -16.00 15.52 11.92
C SER A 60 -15.13 14.70 10.96
N CYS A 61 -13.81 14.71 11.14
CA CYS A 61 -12.89 13.90 10.35
C CYS A 61 -13.05 12.39 10.64
N VAL A 62 -13.30 12.05 11.92
CA VAL A 62 -13.63 10.69 12.36
C VAL A 62 -14.93 10.22 11.72
N ASP A 63 -15.96 11.06 11.70
CA ASP A 63 -17.25 10.71 11.07
C ASP A 63 -17.10 10.41 9.58
N VAL A 64 -16.28 11.20 8.87
CA VAL A 64 -15.93 10.93 7.45
C VAL A 64 -15.28 9.56 7.31
N ALA A 65 -14.27 9.25 8.15
CA ALA A 65 -13.57 7.98 8.12
C ALA A 65 -14.51 6.80 8.42
N LEU A 66 -15.34 6.91 9.44
CA LEU A 66 -16.30 5.85 9.82
C LEU A 66 -17.33 5.61 8.71
N LYS A 67 -17.88 6.67 8.13
CA LYS A 67 -18.82 6.58 7.00
C LYS A 67 -18.16 5.91 5.79
N LYS A 68 -16.92 6.27 5.49
CA LYS A 68 -16.15 5.62 4.43
C LYS A 68 -15.97 4.14 4.70
N TYR A 69 -15.52 3.79 5.90
CA TYR A 69 -15.32 2.39 6.30
C TYR A 69 -16.61 1.58 6.20
N ASP A 70 -17.70 2.09 6.75
CA ASP A 70 -19.01 1.43 6.71
C ASP A 70 -19.48 1.19 5.27
N THR A 71 -19.26 2.16 4.39
CA THR A 71 -19.60 2.05 2.96
C THR A 71 -18.80 0.95 2.26
N ILE A 72 -17.46 0.97 2.39
CA ILE A 72 -16.60 0.02 1.64
C ILE A 72 -16.57 -1.38 2.26
N THR A 73 -17.04 -1.55 3.48
CA THR A 73 -17.13 -2.86 4.16
C THR A 73 -18.55 -3.40 4.26
N ALA A 74 -19.55 -2.71 3.74
CA ALA A 74 -20.96 -3.10 3.87
C ALA A 74 -21.25 -4.56 3.45
N LEU A 75 -20.53 -5.06 2.45
CA LEU A 75 -20.68 -6.42 1.91
C LEU A 75 -19.43 -7.29 2.09
N SER A 76 -18.49 -6.90 2.96
CA SER A 76 -17.18 -7.59 3.06
C SER A 76 -17.27 -8.98 3.69
N GLY A 77 -18.26 -9.23 4.57
CA GLY A 77 -18.36 -10.47 5.34
C GLY A 77 -17.19 -10.74 6.30
N ASP A 78 -16.22 -9.81 6.44
CA ASP A 78 -15.07 -9.98 7.35
C ASP A 78 -15.56 -9.94 8.82
N LYS A 79 -15.36 -11.03 9.53
CA LYS A 79 -15.78 -11.18 10.94
C LYS A 79 -15.10 -10.18 11.88
N ARG A 80 -13.96 -9.63 11.50
CA ARG A 80 -13.20 -8.64 12.28
C ARG A 80 -13.58 -7.20 11.93
N ARG A 81 -14.63 -7.00 11.12
CA ARG A 81 -15.06 -5.67 10.67
C ARG A 81 -15.21 -4.68 11.82
N GLU A 82 -15.94 -5.08 12.86
CA GLU A 82 -16.21 -4.19 14.02
C GLU A 82 -14.96 -3.93 14.87
N ASP A 83 -14.09 -4.92 15.03
CA ASP A 83 -12.82 -4.75 15.74
C ASP A 83 -11.96 -3.67 15.08
N TYR A 84 -11.84 -3.70 13.73
CA TYR A 84 -11.11 -2.69 12.99
C TYR A 84 -11.82 -1.34 12.94
N ARG A 85 -13.15 -1.34 12.85
CA ARG A 85 -13.96 -0.13 12.90
C ARG A 85 -13.72 0.66 14.18
N SER A 86 -13.70 -0.02 15.31
CA SER A 86 -13.53 0.58 16.64
C SER A 86 -12.20 1.33 16.81
N THR A 87 -11.19 1.01 16.01
CA THR A 87 -9.86 1.61 16.08
C THR A 87 -9.70 2.88 15.22
N ILE A 88 -10.63 3.15 14.32
CA ILE A 88 -10.56 4.27 13.36
C ILE A 88 -10.49 5.64 14.06
N PRO A 89 -11.34 5.94 15.07
CA PRO A 89 -11.33 7.26 15.72
C PRO A 89 -9.96 7.65 16.26
N ASP A 90 -9.32 6.73 16.98
CA ASP A 90 -8.02 6.99 17.59
C ASP A 90 -6.92 7.13 16.53
N MET A 91 -6.96 6.32 15.46
CA MET A 91 -5.98 6.41 14.38
C MET A 91 -6.08 7.72 13.60
N VAL A 92 -7.29 8.21 13.33
CA VAL A 92 -7.51 9.51 12.69
C VAL A 92 -6.96 10.63 13.57
N ARG A 93 -7.26 10.60 14.88
CA ARG A 93 -6.74 11.57 15.86
C ARG A 93 -5.21 11.56 15.87
N MET A 94 -4.59 10.39 16.05
CA MET A 94 -3.14 10.25 16.08
C MET A 94 -2.47 10.78 14.80
N ALA A 95 -3.04 10.49 13.63
CA ALA A 95 -2.49 10.94 12.37
C ALA A 95 -2.65 12.45 12.17
N LEU A 96 -3.79 13.04 12.56
CA LEU A 96 -4.01 14.49 12.46
C LEU A 96 -3.15 15.27 13.44
N GLU A 97 -2.96 14.78 14.66
CA GLU A 97 -2.04 15.39 15.62
C GLU A 97 -0.59 15.40 15.11
N GLU A 98 -0.18 14.40 14.33
CA GLU A 98 1.15 14.32 13.73
C GLU A 98 1.30 15.22 12.50
N LEU A 99 0.29 15.24 11.62
CA LEU A 99 0.43 15.81 10.29
C LEU A 99 -0.08 17.26 10.18
N ARG A 100 -1.05 17.69 10.99
CA ARG A 100 -1.55 19.07 10.97
C ARG A 100 -0.47 20.16 11.16
N PRO A 101 0.59 19.94 11.96
CA PRO A 101 1.68 20.92 12.07
C PRO A 101 2.41 21.23 10.75
N TYR A 102 2.30 20.36 9.73
CA TYR A 102 2.85 20.62 8.39
C TYR A 102 2.00 21.62 7.59
N GLY A 103 0.77 21.94 8.05
CA GLY A 103 -0.18 22.76 7.32
C GLY A 103 -0.94 22.02 6.23
N ILE A 104 -1.54 22.76 5.31
CA ILE A 104 -2.30 22.18 4.19
C ILE A 104 -1.32 21.57 3.18
N PRO A 105 -1.47 20.29 2.80
CA PRO A 105 -0.64 19.70 1.77
C PRO A 105 -0.91 20.34 0.40
N SER A 106 0.15 20.56 -0.37
CA SER A 106 0.07 21.07 -1.75
C SER A 106 -0.57 20.04 -2.69
N HIS A 107 -0.37 18.76 -2.39
CA HIS A 107 -0.93 17.64 -3.15
C HIS A 107 -1.36 16.52 -2.21
N THR A 108 -2.50 15.89 -2.57
CA THR A 108 -2.99 14.65 -1.97
C THR A 108 -3.24 13.63 -3.08
N GLN A 109 -2.94 12.35 -2.84
CA GLN A 109 -3.12 11.25 -3.81
C GLN A 109 -2.48 11.58 -5.18
N GLN A 110 -1.30 12.18 -5.18
CA GLN A 110 -0.61 12.56 -6.40
C GLN A 110 -0.14 11.34 -7.17
N PHE A 111 -0.58 11.21 -8.43
CA PHE A 111 -0.12 10.14 -9.31
C PHE A 111 1.35 10.34 -9.67
N VAL A 112 2.12 9.26 -9.58
CA VAL A 112 3.50 9.20 -10.03
C VAL A 112 3.69 8.01 -10.96
N SER A 113 4.58 8.17 -11.95
CA SER A 113 4.90 7.14 -12.92
C SER A 113 6.39 7.18 -13.24
N TRP A 114 7.03 6.03 -13.18
CA TRP A 114 8.45 5.87 -13.47
C TRP A 114 8.67 4.68 -14.40
N LYS A 115 9.29 4.94 -15.53
CA LYS A 115 9.67 3.91 -16.49
C LYS A 115 11.17 3.95 -16.72
N PRO A 116 11.98 3.31 -15.85
CA PRO A 116 13.42 3.25 -16.05
C PRO A 116 13.77 2.37 -17.25
N GLU A 117 15.02 2.51 -17.70
CA GLU A 117 15.57 1.71 -18.79
C GLU A 117 15.45 0.21 -18.51
N GLY A 118 15.14 -0.55 -19.55
CA GLY A 118 15.00 -2.01 -19.50
C GLY A 118 13.63 -2.51 -19.09
N LEU A 119 12.68 -1.66 -18.67
CA LEU A 119 11.31 -2.05 -18.37
C LEU A 119 10.37 -1.85 -19.57
N ALA A 120 9.57 -2.86 -19.85
CA ALA A 120 8.46 -2.79 -20.80
C ALA A 120 7.30 -1.93 -20.25
N TYR A 121 7.04 -2.02 -18.93
CA TYR A 121 5.92 -1.36 -18.26
C TYR A 121 6.38 -0.37 -17.19
N PRO A 122 5.67 0.78 -17.02
CA PRO A 122 5.97 1.73 -15.96
C PRO A 122 5.64 1.17 -14.57
N ILE A 123 6.34 1.67 -13.56
CA ILE A 123 5.99 1.49 -12.14
C ILE A 123 5.19 2.73 -11.74
N VAL A 124 3.95 2.54 -11.29
CA VAL A 124 3.04 3.64 -10.94
C VAL A 124 2.60 3.57 -9.48
N GLY A 125 2.24 4.70 -8.91
CA GLY A 125 1.69 4.79 -7.58
C GLY A 125 1.01 6.12 -7.33
N TYR A 126 0.45 6.24 -6.12
CA TYR A 126 -0.16 7.47 -5.61
C TYR A 126 0.49 7.79 -4.28
N LEU A 127 1.08 8.97 -4.17
CA LEU A 127 1.64 9.44 -2.91
C LEU A 127 0.53 10.11 -2.09
N ASP A 128 0.50 9.87 -0.78
CA ASP A 128 -0.61 10.33 0.05
C ASP A 128 -0.58 11.84 0.22
N TYR A 129 0.52 12.42 0.71
CA TYR A 129 0.62 13.85 1.00
C TYR A 129 1.96 14.43 0.59
N ARG A 130 1.95 15.65 0.01
CA ARG A 130 3.14 16.42 -0.31
C ARG A 130 2.96 17.87 0.09
N TRP A 131 3.96 18.41 0.78
CA TRP A 131 4.07 19.81 1.15
C TRP A 131 5.24 20.43 0.40
N GLU A 132 4.97 21.12 -0.73
CA GLU A 132 6.01 21.76 -1.54
C GLU A 132 6.74 22.85 -0.77
N GLN A 133 6.00 23.60 0.05
CA GLN A 133 6.54 24.64 0.90
C GLN A 133 7.59 24.14 1.92
N HIS A 134 7.61 22.84 2.22
CA HIS A 134 8.57 22.21 3.12
C HIS A 134 9.52 21.25 2.40
N GLY A 135 9.36 21.04 1.09
CA GLY A 135 10.11 20.02 0.37
C GLY A 135 9.90 18.61 0.93
N THR A 136 8.72 18.33 1.51
CA THR A 136 8.43 17.10 2.26
C THR A 136 7.28 16.33 1.63
N LEU A 137 7.40 15.01 1.61
CA LEU A 137 6.28 14.10 1.35
C LEU A 137 6.12 13.11 2.50
N VAL A 138 4.89 12.69 2.76
CA VAL A 138 4.56 11.70 3.79
C VAL A 138 3.61 10.67 3.22
N ASP A 139 3.94 9.40 3.45
CA ASP A 139 3.06 8.24 3.22
C ASP A 139 2.51 7.77 4.57
N LEU A 140 1.20 7.68 4.69
CA LEU A 140 0.50 7.31 5.93
C LEU A 140 0.20 5.81 5.96
N LYS A 141 0.59 5.14 7.03
CA LYS A 141 0.32 3.71 7.21
C LYS A 141 -0.37 3.44 8.54
N THR A 142 -1.54 2.80 8.47
CA THR A 142 -2.19 2.24 9.66
C THR A 142 -1.62 0.87 9.98
N THR A 143 -1.35 0.60 11.24
CA THR A 143 -0.80 -0.68 11.70
C THR A 143 -1.32 -1.03 13.10
N GLU A 144 -1.33 -2.30 13.45
CA GLU A 144 -1.70 -2.75 14.80
C GLU A 144 -0.54 -2.57 15.79
N LYS A 145 0.68 -2.77 15.31
CA LYS A 145 1.89 -2.63 16.11
C LYS A 145 2.84 -1.66 15.43
N LEU A 146 3.26 -0.64 16.18
CA LEU A 146 4.21 0.35 15.70
C LEU A 146 5.56 -0.34 15.39
N PRO A 147 6.07 -0.24 14.15
CA PRO A 147 7.40 -0.76 13.84
C PRO A 147 8.47 0.16 14.42
N SER A 148 9.65 -0.38 14.71
CA SER A 148 10.80 0.39 15.19
C SER A 148 11.55 1.16 14.08
N SER A 149 11.26 0.85 12.82
CA SER A 149 11.85 1.50 11.63
C SER A 149 10.95 1.30 10.41
N ILE A 150 11.25 1.98 9.32
CA ILE A 150 10.51 1.81 8.06
C ILE A 150 10.65 0.37 7.55
N LYS A 151 9.52 -0.28 7.28
CA LYS A 151 9.52 -1.61 6.65
C LYS A 151 10.03 -1.52 5.21
N VAL A 152 10.91 -2.43 4.80
CA VAL A 152 11.52 -2.45 3.46
C VAL A 152 10.50 -2.33 2.30
N PRO A 153 9.33 -3.02 2.31
CA PRO A 153 8.32 -2.83 1.26
C PRO A 153 7.78 -1.41 1.17
N HIS A 154 7.61 -0.72 2.31
CA HIS A 154 7.17 0.68 2.35
C HIS A 154 8.30 1.63 1.93
N ALA A 155 9.55 1.34 2.33
CA ALA A 155 10.71 2.12 1.91
C ALA A 155 10.83 2.17 0.38
N ARG A 156 10.63 1.04 -0.32
CA ARG A 156 10.62 0.99 -1.79
C ARG A 156 9.51 1.83 -2.41
N GLN A 157 8.33 1.83 -1.80
CA GLN A 157 7.19 2.64 -2.25
C GLN A 157 7.49 4.12 -2.13
N VAL A 158 7.96 4.56 -0.97
CA VAL A 158 8.25 5.99 -0.71
C VAL A 158 9.46 6.47 -1.49
N ALA A 159 10.45 5.60 -1.74
CA ALA A 159 11.58 5.91 -2.59
C ALA A 159 11.16 6.21 -4.04
N LEU A 160 10.18 5.48 -4.58
CA LEU A 160 9.58 5.82 -5.88
C LEU A 160 8.97 7.22 -5.85
N TYR A 161 8.18 7.53 -4.83
CA TYR A 161 7.50 8.81 -4.71
C TYR A 161 8.51 9.97 -4.61
N ALA A 162 9.50 9.85 -3.73
CA ALA A 162 10.55 10.84 -3.56
C ALA A 162 11.29 11.13 -4.86
N SER A 163 11.67 10.07 -5.59
CA SER A 163 12.42 10.22 -6.83
C SER A 163 11.63 10.83 -7.99
N MET A 164 10.29 10.76 -7.94
CA MET A 164 9.43 11.31 -8.99
C MET A 164 8.89 12.71 -8.66
N THR A 165 9.14 13.23 -7.47
CA THR A 165 8.62 14.52 -7.02
C THR A 165 9.67 15.64 -6.94
N GLY A 166 10.94 15.31 -7.05
CA GLY A 166 12.03 16.29 -7.10
C GLY A 166 13.31 15.84 -6.42
N ASP A 167 14.37 16.62 -6.60
CA ASP A 167 15.64 16.38 -5.93
C ASP A 167 15.59 16.82 -4.47
N ASN A 168 16.22 16.05 -3.59
CA ASN A 168 16.36 16.33 -2.15
C ASN A 168 15.03 16.44 -1.38
N ILE A 169 14.00 15.72 -1.79
CA ILE A 169 12.75 15.63 -1.05
C ILE A 169 12.97 14.91 0.29
N ASP A 170 12.50 15.52 1.38
CA ASP A 170 12.42 14.88 2.70
C ASP A 170 11.24 13.90 2.70
N ALA A 171 11.55 12.65 2.43
CA ALA A 171 10.57 11.58 2.31
C ALA A 171 10.35 10.89 3.65
N ARG A 172 9.12 10.82 4.10
CA ARG A 172 8.75 10.29 5.42
C ARG A 172 7.65 9.25 5.33
N LEU A 173 7.62 8.37 6.33
CA LEU A 173 6.49 7.48 6.62
C LEU A 173 5.95 7.77 8.02
N THR A 174 4.67 8.04 8.11
CA THR A 174 3.95 8.11 9.37
C THR A 174 3.20 6.80 9.60
N TYR A 175 3.56 6.09 10.66
CA TYR A 175 2.81 4.94 11.14
C TYR A 175 1.88 5.37 12.26
N THR A 176 0.61 4.99 12.17
CA THR A 176 -0.37 5.21 13.22
C THR A 176 -0.98 3.90 13.70
N THR A 177 -1.13 3.80 15.02
CA THR A 177 -1.89 2.77 15.73
C THR A 177 -2.97 3.45 16.55
N PRO A 178 -3.92 2.74 17.18
CA PRO A 178 -4.89 3.38 18.08
C PRO A 178 -4.27 4.09 19.30
N LYS A 179 -3.03 3.77 19.65
CA LYS A 179 -2.39 4.26 20.90
C LYS A 179 -1.12 5.06 20.69
N LYS A 180 -0.49 4.94 19.52
CA LYS A 180 0.84 5.50 19.26
C LYS A 180 0.97 5.89 17.80
N ARG A 181 1.84 6.84 17.53
CA ARG A 181 2.29 7.23 16.20
C ARG A 181 3.80 7.40 16.17
N ALA A 182 4.40 7.28 15.02
CA ALA A 182 5.79 7.63 14.76
C ALA A 182 5.99 7.96 13.30
N THR A 183 6.76 9.00 13.05
CA THR A 183 7.19 9.41 11.71
C THR A 183 8.68 9.14 11.57
N TYR A 184 9.03 8.42 10.52
CA TYR A 184 10.41 8.07 10.19
C TYR A 184 10.79 8.72 8.87
N GLN A 185 11.97 9.30 8.83
CA GLN A 185 12.57 9.78 7.59
C GLN A 185 13.15 8.60 6.82
N LEU A 186 12.92 8.58 5.51
CA LEU A 186 13.48 7.56 4.62
C LEU A 186 14.93 7.92 4.30
N GLU A 187 15.83 7.05 4.70
CA GLU A 187 17.23 7.09 4.29
C GLU A 187 17.46 6.25 3.04
N ASN A 188 18.61 6.47 2.36
CA ASN A 188 19.06 5.63 1.24
C ASN A 188 18.04 5.46 0.10
N VAL A 189 17.33 6.55 -0.25
CA VAL A 189 16.29 6.56 -1.29
C VAL A 189 16.77 5.89 -2.60
N ARG A 190 18.00 6.17 -3.02
CA ARG A 190 18.57 5.61 -4.27
C ARG A 190 18.72 4.09 -4.21
N GLU A 191 19.08 3.54 -3.06
CA GLU A 191 19.23 2.09 -2.88
C GLU A 191 17.87 1.38 -2.93
N HIS A 192 16.86 1.94 -2.27
CA HIS A 192 15.50 1.42 -2.31
C HIS A 192 14.89 1.50 -3.71
N LEU A 193 15.13 2.60 -4.42
CA LEU A 193 14.69 2.76 -5.81
C LEU A 193 15.39 1.75 -6.74
N LYS A 194 16.71 1.58 -6.59
CA LYS A 194 17.47 0.57 -7.33
C LYS A 194 16.96 -0.85 -7.05
N ALA A 195 16.65 -1.15 -5.79
CA ALA A 195 16.07 -2.44 -5.42
C ALA A 195 14.70 -2.65 -6.08
N LEU A 196 13.83 -1.63 -6.08
CA LEU A 196 12.52 -1.68 -6.76
C LEU A 196 12.67 -1.94 -8.27
N HIS A 197 13.60 -1.24 -8.94
CA HIS A 197 13.92 -1.46 -10.35
C HIS A 197 14.37 -2.89 -10.63
N GLN A 198 15.30 -3.41 -9.83
CA GLN A 198 15.80 -4.78 -9.98
C GLN A 198 14.71 -5.84 -9.76
N ILE A 199 13.75 -5.57 -8.89
CA ILE A 199 12.58 -6.43 -8.69
C ILE A 199 11.68 -6.38 -9.92
N ALA A 200 11.44 -5.20 -10.48
CA ALA A 200 10.60 -5.04 -11.66
C ALA A 200 11.20 -5.76 -12.87
N LEU A 201 12.52 -5.65 -13.11
CA LEU A 201 13.22 -6.38 -14.16
C LEU A 201 13.06 -7.91 -14.00
N ARG A 202 13.18 -8.42 -12.79
CA ARG A 202 12.98 -9.87 -12.52
C ARG A 202 11.53 -10.29 -12.68
N CYS A 203 10.59 -9.42 -12.31
CA CYS A 203 9.17 -9.66 -12.52
C CYS A 203 8.84 -9.72 -14.02
N GLU A 204 9.34 -8.79 -14.82
CA GLU A 204 9.16 -8.83 -16.27
C GLU A 204 9.82 -10.02 -16.94
N ALA A 205 11.05 -10.39 -16.51
CA ALA A 205 11.70 -11.62 -16.97
C ALA A 205 10.91 -12.88 -16.61
N PHE A 206 10.25 -12.90 -15.46
CA PHE A 206 9.33 -13.98 -15.09
C PHE A 206 8.10 -13.99 -15.99
N LEU A 207 7.47 -12.84 -16.22
CA LEU A 207 6.28 -12.72 -17.08
C LEU A 207 6.58 -13.06 -18.55
N ALA A 208 7.79 -12.81 -19.03
CA ALA A 208 8.22 -13.09 -20.39
C ALA A 208 8.41 -14.58 -20.69
N GLN A 209 8.35 -15.47 -19.70
CA GLN A 209 8.55 -16.91 -19.89
C GLN A 209 7.40 -17.57 -20.66
N SER A 210 6.19 -17.03 -20.55
CA SER A 210 5.03 -17.56 -21.28
C SER A 210 3.87 -16.55 -21.32
N ASP A 211 3.08 -16.62 -22.40
CA ASP A 211 1.78 -15.94 -22.46
C ASP A 211 0.63 -16.84 -21.93
N ASP A 212 0.91 -18.12 -21.70
CA ASP A 212 -0.05 -19.10 -21.16
C ASP A 212 -0.06 -19.04 -19.61
N PRO A 213 -1.18 -18.65 -18.97
CA PRO A 213 -1.30 -18.66 -17.51
C PRO A 213 -1.05 -20.03 -16.86
N GLU A 214 -1.39 -21.12 -17.54
CA GLU A 214 -1.16 -22.49 -17.04
C GLU A 214 0.32 -22.81 -16.86
N TYR A 215 1.19 -22.19 -17.64
CA TYR A 215 2.63 -22.31 -17.45
C TYR A 215 3.05 -21.90 -16.05
N PHE A 216 2.53 -20.77 -15.55
CA PHE A 216 2.89 -20.24 -14.24
C PHE A 216 2.33 -21.08 -13.09
N ILE A 217 1.15 -21.70 -13.28
CA ILE A 217 0.60 -22.66 -12.31
C ILE A 217 1.55 -23.87 -12.19
N ARG A 218 1.96 -24.44 -13.34
CA ARG A 218 2.82 -25.64 -13.36
C ARG A 218 4.25 -25.37 -12.88
N THR A 219 4.73 -24.14 -12.93
CA THR A 219 6.11 -23.78 -12.58
C THR A 219 6.27 -23.12 -11.20
N THR A 220 5.15 -22.96 -10.48
CA THR A 220 5.14 -22.43 -9.10
C THR A 220 4.45 -23.41 -8.16
N ALA A 221 4.85 -23.41 -6.90
CA ALA A 221 4.30 -24.29 -5.86
C ALA A 221 4.00 -23.48 -4.59
N PRO A 222 2.72 -23.26 -4.25
CA PRO A 222 2.38 -22.45 -3.09
C PRO A 222 2.72 -23.12 -1.77
N ASP A 223 3.30 -22.37 -0.85
CA ASP A 223 3.38 -22.74 0.57
C ASP A 223 2.07 -22.32 1.26
N PHE A 224 1.12 -23.24 1.33
CA PHE A 224 -0.19 -22.99 1.93
C PHE A 224 -0.19 -22.72 3.44
N GLU A 225 0.93 -22.93 4.12
CA GLU A 225 1.08 -22.57 5.54
C GLU A 225 1.55 -21.14 5.73
N SER A 226 1.96 -20.45 4.64
CA SER A 226 2.38 -19.07 4.74
C SER A 226 1.20 -18.13 4.99
N PHE A 227 1.50 -16.98 5.59
CA PHE A 227 0.53 -15.91 5.90
C PHE A 227 -0.36 -15.50 4.71
N TYR A 228 0.14 -15.64 3.48
CA TYR A 228 -0.58 -15.23 2.27
C TYR A 228 -1.77 -16.15 1.95
N TRP A 229 -1.78 -17.38 2.44
CA TRP A 229 -2.78 -18.40 2.11
C TRP A 229 -3.82 -18.60 3.22
N GLY A 230 -4.28 -17.50 3.82
CA GLY A 230 -5.36 -17.54 4.82
C GLY A 230 -6.76 -17.55 4.20
N GLY A 231 -7.69 -18.24 4.86
CA GLY A 231 -9.11 -18.20 4.52
C GLY A 231 -9.45 -18.56 3.05
N PRO A 232 -10.19 -17.69 2.33
CA PRO A 232 -10.62 -17.96 0.96
C PRO A 232 -9.46 -18.16 -0.03
N ALA A 233 -8.30 -17.52 0.19
CA ALA A 233 -7.13 -17.66 -0.66
C ALA A 233 -6.65 -19.10 -0.75
N ARG A 234 -6.64 -19.81 0.39
CA ARG A 234 -6.21 -21.22 0.48
C ARG A 234 -7.11 -22.14 -0.35
N GLN A 235 -8.42 -21.95 -0.24
CA GLN A 235 -9.39 -22.74 -1.01
C GLN A 235 -9.19 -22.53 -2.52
N ILE A 236 -9.10 -21.28 -2.96
CA ILE A 236 -8.85 -20.97 -4.37
C ILE A 236 -7.49 -21.52 -4.83
N GLY A 237 -6.47 -21.43 -3.96
CA GLY A 237 -5.18 -22.02 -4.24
C GLY A 237 -5.23 -23.53 -4.44
N PHE A 238 -5.95 -24.26 -3.61
CA PHE A 238 -6.16 -25.70 -3.80
C PHE A 238 -6.84 -26.03 -5.13
N GLU A 239 -7.86 -25.26 -5.50
CA GLU A 239 -8.54 -25.43 -6.80
C GLU A 239 -7.59 -25.17 -7.98
N VAL A 240 -6.74 -24.15 -7.89
CA VAL A 240 -5.84 -23.73 -8.98
C VAL A 240 -4.64 -24.66 -9.13
N TRP A 241 -4.01 -25.10 -8.04
CA TRP A 241 -2.79 -25.93 -8.09
C TRP A 241 -3.08 -27.43 -7.92
N GLY A 242 -4.33 -27.84 -7.71
CA GLY A 242 -4.72 -29.25 -7.67
C GLY A 242 -4.31 -30.01 -6.40
N PHE A 243 -4.40 -29.36 -5.24
CA PHE A 243 -4.13 -29.94 -3.92
C PHE A 243 -5.39 -30.43 -3.24
#